data_07cc6829c94dc913ac14a0f762052764
#
_entry.id   07cc6829c94dc913ac14a0f762052764
#
_cell.length_a   1.000
_cell.length_b   1.000
_cell.length_c   1.000
_cell.angle_alpha   90.00
_cell.angle_beta   90.00
_cell.angle_gamma   90.00
#
_symmetry.space_group_name_H-M   'P 1'
#
loop_
_entity.id
_entity.type
_entity.pdbx_description
1 polymer ?
#
loop_
_entity_poly.entity_id
_entity_poly.type
_entity_poly.pdbx_seq_one_letter_code
_entity_poly.pdbx_strand_id
1 'polypeptide(L)'
;MTWKKYCVDLLGLSLIVIVAYIIPAEWVRHRLNEVYVGDDIAIDMQLNENALYGSALMEDICFLKYGMISRTEPDIIALGTSRSMQFRAAFFKGATFYTTGGMGDSIDAMEAIFDHICINYVPKIVIFAVDWDWLNPNYPHPKLRYVENNTLTYRAYLYQSLYQEIWRNQNVREQLVQPNIKERDLVGNRPTIGLMAGGKSSGFRQDGSYQYGDGILHPQSTEV
;
A
#
# COMPACT_ATOMS: atom_id res chain seq x y z
N MET A 1 -1.35 18.43 -44.58
CA MET A 1 -0.54 17.41 -43.84
C MET A 1 -0.95 16.05 -44.34
N THR A 2 -0.03 15.23 -44.87
CA THR A 2 -0.38 13.90 -45.38
C THR A 2 -0.57 12.94 -44.20
N TRP A 3 -1.54 12.00 -44.34
CA TRP A 3 -1.82 10.97 -43.31
C TRP A 3 -0.56 10.21 -42.88
N LYS A 4 0.33 9.91 -43.83
CA LYS A 4 1.62 9.26 -43.54
C LYS A 4 2.50 10.08 -42.54
N LYS A 5 2.59 11.39 -42.77
CA LYS A 5 3.36 12.27 -41.88
C LYS A 5 2.76 12.28 -40.48
N TYR A 6 1.44 12.37 -40.37
CA TYR A 6 0.75 12.33 -39.05
C TYR A 6 1.04 11.03 -38.29
N CYS A 7 0.99 9.87 -38.98
CA CYS A 7 1.31 8.59 -38.36
C CYS A 7 2.77 8.52 -37.87
N VAL A 8 3.72 9.04 -38.66
CA VAL A 8 5.14 9.06 -38.29
C VAL A 8 5.37 9.99 -37.08
N ASP A 9 4.77 11.17 -37.09
CA ASP A 9 4.88 12.12 -35.96
C ASP A 9 4.26 11.54 -34.68
N LEU A 10 3.11 10.87 -34.77
CA LEU A 10 2.46 10.19 -33.65
C LEU A 10 3.31 9.04 -33.10
N LEU A 11 3.86 8.20 -33.98
CA LEU A 11 4.78 7.12 -33.58
C LEU A 11 6.04 7.67 -32.91
N GLY A 12 6.61 8.73 -33.46
CA GLY A 12 7.77 9.41 -32.86
C GLY A 12 7.48 9.94 -31.47
N LEU A 13 6.34 10.62 -31.29
CA LEU A 13 5.90 11.11 -29.98
C LEU A 13 5.67 9.97 -28.97
N SER A 14 4.99 8.92 -29.41
CA SER A 14 4.76 7.72 -28.58
C SER A 14 6.07 7.08 -28.14
N LEU A 15 7.04 6.98 -29.03
CA LEU A 15 8.37 6.46 -28.71
C LEU A 15 9.09 7.32 -27.66
N ILE A 16 9.01 8.64 -27.79
CA ILE A 16 9.60 9.58 -26.81
C ILE A 16 8.96 9.35 -25.43
N VAL A 17 7.63 9.23 -25.35
CA VAL A 17 6.93 8.97 -24.09
C VAL A 17 7.37 7.64 -23.48
N ILE A 18 7.43 6.59 -24.26
CA ILE A 18 7.87 5.25 -23.80
C ILE A 18 9.30 5.33 -23.26
N VAL A 19 10.22 5.88 -24.03
CA VAL A 19 11.64 5.91 -23.64
C VAL A 19 11.89 6.83 -22.44
N ALA A 20 11.29 8.00 -22.44
CA ALA A 20 11.60 9.03 -21.42
C ALA A 20 10.78 8.90 -20.13
N TYR A 21 9.63 8.24 -20.18
CA TYR A 21 8.72 8.17 -19.04
C TYR A 21 8.48 6.73 -18.55
N ILE A 22 8.09 5.82 -19.44
CA ILE A 22 7.68 4.46 -19.03
C ILE A 22 8.90 3.60 -18.66
N ILE A 23 9.94 3.57 -19.49
CA ILE A 23 11.12 2.72 -19.23
C ILE A 23 11.81 3.09 -17.90
N PRO A 24 12.07 4.37 -17.60
CA PRO A 24 12.65 4.72 -16.30
C PRO A 24 11.73 4.40 -15.12
N ALA A 25 10.41 4.60 -15.27
CA ALA A 25 9.44 4.25 -14.22
C ALA A 25 9.44 2.75 -13.93
N GLU A 26 9.43 1.91 -14.96
CA GLU A 26 9.51 0.46 -14.80
C GLU A 26 10.84 0.01 -14.18
N TRP A 27 11.94 0.65 -14.57
CA TRP A 27 13.24 0.38 -13.95
C TRP A 27 13.21 0.70 -12.45
N VAL A 28 12.67 1.87 -12.07
CA VAL A 28 12.51 2.26 -10.65
C VAL A 28 11.58 1.29 -9.91
N ARG A 29 10.46 0.93 -10.53
CA ARG A 29 9.49 -0.01 -9.95
C ARG A 29 10.18 -1.35 -9.61
N HIS A 30 10.88 -1.94 -10.55
CA HIS A 30 11.64 -3.16 -10.31
C HIS A 30 12.73 -2.99 -9.27
N ARG A 31 13.38 -1.84 -9.28
CA ARG A 31 14.49 -1.55 -8.35
C ARG A 31 14.03 -1.45 -6.90
N LEU A 32 12.80 -1.03 -6.67
CA LEU A 32 12.20 -0.82 -5.35
C LEU A 32 11.23 -1.94 -4.95
N ASN A 33 11.19 -3.04 -5.68
CA ASN A 33 10.22 -4.11 -5.49
C ASN A 33 8.76 -3.60 -5.45
N GLU A 34 8.47 -2.51 -6.18
CA GLU A 34 7.11 -1.99 -6.27
C GLU A 34 6.26 -2.95 -7.10
N VAL A 35 5.15 -3.42 -6.54
CA VAL A 35 4.24 -4.35 -7.19
C VAL A 35 3.00 -3.63 -7.70
N TYR A 36 2.38 -4.15 -8.76
CA TYR A 36 1.09 -3.66 -9.20
C TYR A 36 -0.03 -4.17 -8.31
N VAL A 37 -1.09 -3.38 -8.22
CA VAL A 37 -2.34 -3.81 -7.60
C VAL A 37 -2.86 -5.05 -8.31
N GLY A 38 -3.30 -6.04 -7.55
CA GLY A 38 -3.75 -7.31 -8.07
C GLY A 38 -2.66 -8.37 -8.20
N ASP A 39 -1.40 -8.04 -7.95
CA ASP A 39 -0.34 -9.02 -7.87
C ASP A 39 -0.36 -9.72 -6.49
N ASP A 40 -0.52 -11.03 -6.49
CA ASP A 40 -0.47 -11.85 -5.26
C ASP A 40 0.91 -11.89 -4.61
N ILE A 41 1.93 -11.37 -5.30
CA ILE A 41 3.33 -11.36 -4.86
C ILE A 41 3.49 -10.74 -3.46
N ALA A 42 2.83 -9.60 -3.22
CA ALA A 42 2.90 -8.93 -1.92
C ALA A 42 2.29 -9.78 -0.79
N ILE A 43 1.17 -10.42 -1.08
CA ILE A 43 0.48 -11.32 -0.14
C ILE A 43 1.35 -12.53 0.15
N ASP A 44 1.90 -13.18 -0.88
CA ASP A 44 2.76 -14.34 -0.73
C ASP A 44 4.02 -14.04 0.08
N MET A 45 4.68 -12.90 -0.17
CA MET A 45 5.85 -12.48 0.60
C MET A 45 5.49 -12.11 2.05
N GLN A 46 4.32 -11.51 2.29
CA GLN A 46 3.88 -11.27 3.67
C GLN A 46 3.61 -12.57 4.42
N LEU A 47 2.98 -13.55 3.78
CA LEU A 47 2.66 -14.84 4.40
C LEU A 47 3.91 -15.69 4.66
N ASN A 48 4.80 -15.77 3.69
CA ASN A 48 5.93 -16.70 3.74
C ASN A 48 7.18 -16.10 4.40
N GLU A 49 7.38 -14.77 4.26
CA GLU A 49 8.62 -14.10 4.66
C GLU A 49 8.39 -12.99 5.68
N ASN A 50 7.14 -12.75 6.11
CA ASN A 50 6.77 -11.66 7.01
C ASN A 50 7.21 -10.28 6.47
N ALA A 51 7.10 -10.10 5.15
CA ALA A 51 7.54 -8.89 4.47
C ALA A 51 6.80 -7.64 4.95
N LEU A 52 7.50 -6.50 4.97
CA LEU A 52 6.88 -5.19 5.16
C LEU A 52 6.41 -4.67 3.80
N TYR A 53 5.11 -4.41 3.65
CA TYR A 53 4.53 -3.88 2.41
C TYR A 53 4.26 -2.38 2.52
N GLY A 54 4.89 -1.59 1.64
CA GLY A 54 4.67 -0.15 1.56
C GLY A 54 4.81 0.35 0.14
N SER A 55 3.69 0.36 -0.58
CA SER A 55 3.59 0.88 -1.94
C SER A 55 3.74 2.40 -1.99
N ALA A 56 4.26 2.92 -3.11
CA ALA A 56 4.25 4.34 -3.43
C ALA A 56 2.81 4.87 -3.58
N LEU A 57 1.88 4.01 -3.95
CA LEU A 57 0.47 4.30 -4.11
C LEU A 57 -0.35 3.49 -3.10
N MET A 58 -0.81 4.14 -2.04
CA MET A 58 -1.52 3.50 -0.93
C MET A 58 -2.97 3.08 -1.24
N GLU A 59 -3.47 3.34 -2.45
CA GLU A 59 -4.87 3.09 -2.83
C GLU A 59 -5.21 1.60 -2.99
N ASP A 60 -4.20 0.73 -3.04
CA ASP A 60 -4.35 -0.71 -3.20
C ASP A 60 -4.45 -1.51 -1.89
N ILE A 61 -4.51 -0.81 -0.77
CA ILE A 61 -4.56 -1.42 0.57
C ILE A 61 -5.72 -2.40 0.73
N CYS A 62 -6.87 -2.13 0.12
CA CYS A 62 -8.03 -3.00 0.19
C CYS A 62 -7.74 -4.38 -0.41
N PHE A 63 -7.10 -4.42 -1.59
CA PHE A 63 -6.73 -5.67 -2.24
C PHE A 63 -5.79 -6.50 -1.35
N LEU A 64 -4.72 -5.89 -0.86
CA LEU A 64 -3.77 -6.55 0.03
C LEU A 64 -4.49 -7.13 1.25
N LYS A 65 -5.29 -6.31 1.93
CA LYS A 65 -5.94 -6.72 3.18
C LYS A 65 -6.99 -7.79 2.99
N TYR A 66 -7.83 -7.69 1.96
CA TYR A 66 -8.77 -8.77 1.64
C TYR A 66 -8.06 -10.07 1.25
N GLY A 67 -6.99 -9.99 0.45
CA GLY A 67 -6.19 -11.14 0.08
C GLY A 67 -5.53 -11.81 1.29
N MET A 68 -5.00 -11.03 2.23
CA MET A 68 -4.45 -11.55 3.48
C MET A 68 -5.53 -12.20 4.35
N ILE A 69 -6.66 -11.55 4.53
CA ILE A 69 -7.78 -12.04 5.34
C ILE A 69 -8.32 -13.36 4.77
N SER A 70 -8.56 -13.43 3.46
CA SER A 70 -9.10 -14.64 2.81
C SER A 70 -8.17 -15.84 2.88
N ARG A 71 -6.84 -15.61 3.00
CA ARG A 71 -5.86 -16.71 3.12
C ARG A 71 -5.54 -17.09 4.55
N THR A 72 -5.74 -16.19 5.52
CA THR A 72 -5.39 -16.43 6.93
C THR A 72 -6.59 -16.73 7.82
N GLU A 73 -7.80 -16.35 7.41
CA GLU A 73 -9.06 -16.52 8.15
C GLU A 73 -8.89 -16.23 9.65
N PRO A 74 -8.50 -14.99 10.04
CA PRO A 74 -8.11 -14.68 11.41
C PRO A 74 -9.28 -14.83 12.39
N ASP A 75 -9.00 -15.36 13.59
CA ASP A 75 -10.00 -15.47 14.67
C ASP A 75 -10.58 -14.12 15.09
N ILE A 76 -9.71 -13.09 15.06
CA ILE A 76 -10.05 -11.75 15.51
C ILE A 76 -9.77 -10.74 14.38
N ILE A 77 -10.78 -9.93 14.05
CA ILE A 77 -10.63 -8.82 13.10
C ILE A 77 -10.89 -7.50 13.83
N ALA A 78 -10.04 -6.50 13.56
CA ALA A 78 -10.31 -5.13 13.95
C ALA A 78 -10.76 -4.31 12.74
N LEU A 79 -11.97 -3.77 12.81
CA LEU A 79 -12.53 -2.81 11.86
C LEU A 79 -12.31 -1.38 12.39
N GLY A 80 -11.95 -0.45 11.51
CA GLY A 80 -11.78 0.95 11.90
C GLY A 80 -10.93 1.73 10.91
N THR A 81 -10.73 3.01 11.18
CA THR A 81 -9.91 3.91 10.39
C THR A 81 -8.41 3.61 10.55
N SER A 82 -7.55 4.52 10.08
CA SER A 82 -6.11 4.45 10.28
C SER A 82 -5.68 4.29 11.75
N ARG A 83 -6.51 4.67 12.72
CA ARG A 83 -6.24 4.47 14.16
C ARG A 83 -6.21 3.00 14.54
N SER A 84 -7.07 2.17 13.95
CA SER A 84 -7.08 0.73 14.20
C SER A 84 -5.85 0.00 13.63
N MET A 85 -5.09 0.63 12.74
CA MET A 85 -3.80 0.10 12.25
C MET A 85 -2.73 -0.03 13.35
N GLN A 86 -2.98 0.50 14.55
CA GLN A 86 -2.08 0.35 15.69
C GLN A 86 -2.34 -0.92 16.49
N PHE A 87 -3.44 -1.60 16.28
CA PHE A 87 -3.66 -2.92 16.88
C PHE A 87 -2.72 -3.95 16.26
N ARG A 88 -2.07 -4.73 17.11
CA ARG A 88 -1.02 -5.68 16.75
C ARG A 88 -1.44 -7.09 17.14
N ALA A 89 -1.08 -8.09 16.31
CA ALA A 89 -1.27 -9.50 16.65
C ALA A 89 -0.68 -9.86 18.02
N ALA A 90 0.41 -9.22 18.41
CA ALA A 90 1.05 -9.42 19.73
C ALA A 90 0.15 -9.08 20.93
N PHE A 91 -0.94 -8.34 20.75
CA PHE A 91 -1.91 -8.01 21.81
C PHE A 91 -2.89 -9.16 22.08
N PHE A 92 -3.04 -10.09 21.15
CA PHE A 92 -4.04 -11.14 21.16
C PHE A 92 -3.37 -12.53 21.25
N LYS A 93 -2.85 -12.87 22.44
CA LYS A 93 -2.15 -14.13 22.66
C LYS A 93 -3.10 -15.31 22.51
N GLY A 94 -2.71 -16.30 21.71
CA GLY A 94 -3.45 -17.55 21.52
C GLY A 94 -4.58 -17.50 20.48
N ALA A 95 -4.70 -16.38 19.76
CA ALA A 95 -5.64 -16.21 18.64
C ALA A 95 -4.94 -15.55 17.45
N THR A 96 -5.38 -15.86 16.25
CA THR A 96 -4.96 -15.17 15.04
C THR A 96 -5.68 -13.82 14.92
N PHE A 97 -4.96 -12.79 14.50
CA PHE A 97 -5.48 -11.43 14.44
C PHE A 97 -5.12 -10.75 13.13
N TYR A 98 -6.06 -9.94 12.62
CA TYR A 98 -5.81 -9.03 11.49
C TYR A 98 -6.56 -7.70 11.67
N THR A 99 -5.96 -6.58 11.23
CA THR A 99 -6.66 -5.30 11.20
C THR A 99 -6.95 -4.83 9.78
N THR A 100 -8.21 -4.44 9.54
CA THR A 100 -8.65 -3.80 8.30
C THR A 100 -8.41 -2.28 8.30
N GLY A 101 -7.75 -1.76 9.32
CA GLY A 101 -7.55 -0.32 9.47
C GLY A 101 -7.06 0.36 8.23
N GLY A 102 -7.68 1.49 7.90
CA GLY A 102 -7.39 2.29 6.70
C GLY A 102 -8.12 1.86 5.42
N MET A 103 -8.90 0.76 5.42
CA MET A 103 -9.72 0.38 4.26
C MET A 103 -10.94 1.27 4.07
N GLY A 104 -11.43 1.89 5.13
CA GLY A 104 -12.59 2.78 5.11
C GLY A 104 -12.56 3.76 6.28
N ASP A 105 -13.44 4.76 6.23
CA ASP A 105 -13.49 5.89 7.16
C ASP A 105 -14.91 6.28 7.58
N SER A 106 -15.88 5.39 7.41
CA SER A 106 -17.27 5.57 7.82
C SER A 106 -17.88 4.27 8.30
N ILE A 107 -19.01 4.36 9.00
CA ILE A 107 -19.77 3.18 9.45
C ILE A 107 -20.23 2.36 8.24
N ASP A 108 -20.74 3.01 7.21
CA ASP A 108 -21.22 2.34 5.97
C ASP A 108 -20.06 1.60 5.26
N ALA A 109 -18.87 2.19 5.26
CA ALA A 109 -17.68 1.55 4.70
C ALA A 109 -17.27 0.32 5.53
N MET A 110 -17.35 0.39 6.87
CA MET A 110 -17.03 -0.74 7.74
C MET A 110 -18.04 -1.88 7.60
N GLU A 111 -19.33 -1.57 7.45
CA GLU A 111 -20.37 -2.54 7.15
C GLU A 111 -20.06 -3.28 5.82
N ALA A 112 -19.79 -2.52 4.76
CA ALA A 112 -19.46 -3.10 3.46
C ALA A 112 -18.18 -3.97 3.50
N ILE A 113 -17.16 -3.58 4.26
CA ILE A 113 -15.93 -4.35 4.46
C ILE A 113 -16.27 -5.66 5.20
N PHE A 114 -17.05 -5.58 6.27
CA PHE A 114 -17.42 -6.73 7.06
C PHE A 114 -18.28 -7.73 6.27
N ASP A 115 -19.28 -7.24 5.54
CA ASP A 115 -20.12 -8.06 4.68
C ASP A 115 -19.28 -8.80 3.63
N HIS A 116 -18.32 -8.10 3.01
CA HIS A 116 -17.43 -8.72 2.04
C HIS A 116 -16.56 -9.83 2.65
N ILE A 117 -16.05 -9.61 3.85
CA ILE A 117 -15.28 -10.63 4.59
C ILE A 117 -16.17 -11.85 4.90
N CYS A 118 -17.38 -11.61 5.35
CA CYS A 118 -18.32 -12.67 5.74
C CYS A 118 -18.84 -13.52 4.57
N ILE A 119 -18.58 -13.16 3.32
CA ILE A 119 -18.86 -14.03 2.15
C ILE A 119 -18.07 -15.35 2.25
N ASN A 120 -16.84 -15.31 2.72
CA ASN A 120 -15.92 -16.44 2.68
C ASN A 120 -15.76 -17.14 4.04
N TYR A 121 -15.75 -16.37 5.15
CA TYR A 121 -15.62 -16.91 6.49
C TYR A 121 -16.18 -15.93 7.53
N VAL A 122 -16.46 -16.39 8.76
CA VAL A 122 -16.96 -15.56 9.85
C VAL A 122 -15.93 -15.52 10.98
N PRO A 123 -15.37 -14.34 11.32
CA PRO A 123 -14.43 -14.21 12.43
C PRO A 123 -15.13 -14.51 13.78
N LYS A 124 -14.38 -15.03 14.75
CA LYS A 124 -14.91 -15.34 16.10
C LYS A 124 -15.16 -14.07 16.91
N ILE A 125 -14.32 -13.05 16.70
CA ILE A 125 -14.38 -11.76 17.42
C ILE A 125 -14.18 -10.64 16.41
N VAL A 126 -15.05 -9.63 16.50
CA VAL A 126 -14.90 -8.37 15.75
C VAL A 126 -14.69 -7.22 16.75
N ILE A 127 -13.59 -6.51 16.59
CA ILE A 127 -13.31 -5.28 17.33
C ILE A 127 -13.71 -4.12 16.41
N PHE A 128 -14.72 -3.37 16.77
CA PHE A 128 -15.18 -2.22 16.01
C PHE A 128 -14.67 -0.92 16.66
N ALA A 129 -13.61 -0.35 16.06
CA ALA A 129 -13.02 0.90 16.54
C ALA A 129 -13.76 2.09 15.90
N VAL A 130 -14.75 2.61 16.64
CA VAL A 130 -15.59 3.73 16.22
C VAL A 130 -14.85 5.04 16.43
N ASP A 131 -14.74 5.85 15.40
CA ASP A 131 -14.25 7.21 15.50
C ASP A 131 -15.39 8.15 15.89
N TRP A 132 -15.11 9.10 16.77
CA TRP A 132 -16.11 10.04 17.30
C TRP A 132 -16.77 10.87 16.20
N ASP A 133 -16.05 11.18 15.13
CA ASP A 133 -16.54 11.92 13.96
C ASP A 133 -17.73 11.23 13.29
N TRP A 134 -17.78 9.89 13.31
CA TRP A 134 -18.84 9.11 12.67
C TRP A 134 -20.21 9.27 13.35
N LEU A 135 -20.22 9.75 14.57
CA LEU A 135 -21.45 10.05 15.33
C LEU A 135 -22.00 11.44 14.99
N ASN A 136 -21.28 12.23 14.19
CA ASN A 136 -21.74 13.52 13.73
C ASN A 136 -22.65 13.34 12.49
N PRO A 137 -23.94 13.75 12.53
CA PRO A 137 -24.86 13.57 11.39
C PRO A 137 -24.46 14.38 10.14
N ASN A 138 -23.55 15.34 10.29
CA ASN A 138 -23.01 16.11 9.17
C ASN A 138 -21.68 15.55 8.64
N TYR A 139 -21.18 14.44 9.21
CA TYR A 139 -19.98 13.81 8.72
C TYR A 139 -20.23 13.20 7.34
N PRO A 140 -19.38 13.47 6.33
CA PRO A 140 -19.53 12.81 5.05
C PRO A 140 -19.27 11.31 5.23
N HIS A 141 -20.19 10.48 4.77
CA HIS A 141 -20.04 9.02 4.76
C HIS A 141 -19.55 8.59 3.37
N PRO A 142 -18.23 8.65 3.10
CA PRO A 142 -17.69 8.25 1.81
C PRO A 142 -17.93 6.75 1.63
N LYS A 143 -18.45 6.38 0.46
CA LYS A 143 -18.59 4.99 0.08
C LYS A 143 -17.20 4.39 -0.12
N LEU A 144 -17.07 3.14 0.27
CA LEU A 144 -15.88 2.36 -0.01
C LEU A 144 -15.55 2.44 -1.51
N ARG A 145 -14.39 2.99 -1.85
CA ARG A 145 -13.92 2.99 -3.24
C ARG A 145 -13.17 1.69 -3.48
N TYR A 146 -13.82 0.76 -4.14
CA TYR A 146 -13.11 -0.33 -4.78
C TYR A 146 -12.35 0.27 -5.98
N VAL A 147 -11.04 0.34 -5.90
CA VAL A 147 -10.23 0.68 -7.06
C VAL A 147 -10.18 -0.57 -7.94
N GLU A 148 -10.83 -0.51 -9.09
CA GLU A 148 -10.68 -1.56 -10.11
C GLU A 148 -9.21 -1.65 -10.49
N ASN A 149 -8.65 -2.79 -10.19
CA ASN A 149 -7.23 -3.07 -10.32
C ASN A 149 -6.79 -3.07 -11.79
N ASN A 150 -5.58 -2.57 -12.02
CA ASN A 150 -4.84 -2.72 -13.27
C ASN A 150 -5.33 -1.89 -14.46
N THR A 151 -5.98 -0.77 -14.24
CA THR A 151 -6.28 0.18 -15.31
C THR A 151 -5.01 0.95 -15.73
N LEU A 152 -4.96 1.42 -16.98
CA LEU A 152 -3.89 2.33 -17.44
C LEU A 152 -3.79 3.57 -16.55
N THR A 153 -4.91 4.04 -16.02
CA THR A 153 -5.01 5.16 -15.07
C THR A 153 -4.24 4.84 -13.78
N TYR A 154 -4.43 3.65 -13.20
CA TYR A 154 -3.70 3.25 -12.01
C TYR A 154 -2.19 3.23 -12.24
N ARG A 155 -1.72 2.63 -13.36
CA ARG A 155 -0.29 2.63 -13.70
C ARG A 155 0.27 4.04 -13.88
N ALA A 156 -0.49 4.94 -14.50
CA ALA A 156 -0.08 6.33 -14.65
C ALA A 156 0.07 7.04 -13.29
N TYR A 157 -0.87 6.82 -12.36
CA TYR A 157 -0.78 7.34 -11.00
C TYR A 157 0.40 6.73 -10.23
N LEU A 158 0.65 5.43 -10.35
CA LEU A 158 1.80 4.78 -9.74
C LEU A 158 3.11 5.41 -10.23
N TYR A 159 3.29 5.56 -11.55
CA TYR A 159 4.49 6.20 -12.11
C TYR A 159 4.64 7.64 -11.64
N GLN A 160 3.56 8.40 -11.62
CA GLN A 160 3.57 9.76 -11.10
C GLN A 160 4.01 9.78 -9.62
N SER A 161 3.49 8.90 -8.80
CA SER A 161 3.85 8.78 -7.38
C SER A 161 5.32 8.40 -7.20
N LEU A 162 5.83 7.44 -7.98
CA LEU A 162 7.25 7.07 -7.98
C LEU A 162 8.15 8.29 -8.30
N TYR A 163 7.83 9.04 -9.36
CA TYR A 163 8.61 10.23 -9.72
C TYR A 163 8.53 11.33 -8.67
N GLN A 164 7.36 11.55 -8.08
CA GLN A 164 7.19 12.53 -7.00
C GLN A 164 8.02 12.18 -5.77
N GLU A 165 8.05 10.90 -5.38
CA GLU A 165 8.84 10.44 -4.25
C GLU A 165 10.34 10.53 -4.53
N ILE A 166 10.80 10.16 -5.72
CA ILE A 166 12.20 10.33 -6.13
C ILE A 166 12.60 11.80 -6.07
N TRP A 167 11.72 12.70 -6.51
CA TRP A 167 12.01 14.13 -6.49
C TRP A 167 12.08 14.69 -5.07
N ARG A 168 11.14 14.31 -4.21
CA ARG A 168 10.98 14.87 -2.86
C ARG A 168 11.90 14.25 -1.81
N ASN A 169 12.30 13.00 -1.99
CA ASN A 169 12.95 12.21 -0.97
C ASN A 169 14.39 11.85 -1.37
N GLN A 170 15.36 12.44 -0.67
CA GLN A 170 16.77 12.17 -0.90
C GLN A 170 17.15 10.71 -0.63
N ASN A 171 16.62 10.11 0.42
CA ASN A 171 16.91 8.72 0.78
C ASN A 171 16.49 7.75 -0.32
N VAL A 172 15.36 8.04 -1.01
CA VAL A 172 14.91 7.25 -2.15
C VAL A 172 15.90 7.35 -3.31
N ARG A 173 16.40 8.55 -3.60
CA ARG A 173 17.43 8.76 -4.66
C ARG A 173 18.71 8.00 -4.34
N GLU A 174 19.15 8.05 -3.10
CA GLU A 174 20.35 7.35 -2.63
C GLU A 174 20.19 5.84 -2.78
N GLN A 175 19.03 5.31 -2.45
CA GLN A 175 18.72 3.89 -2.64
C GLN A 175 18.75 3.45 -4.11
N LEU A 176 18.29 4.28 -5.03
CA LEU A 176 18.31 3.96 -6.45
C LEU A 176 19.73 3.85 -7.02
N VAL A 177 20.66 4.63 -6.46
CA VAL A 177 22.05 4.74 -6.97
C VAL A 177 22.99 3.69 -6.37
N GLN A 178 22.68 3.17 -5.20
CA GLN A 178 23.60 2.22 -4.52
C GLN A 178 23.56 0.79 -5.10
N PRO A 179 24.71 0.06 -5.14
CA PRO A 179 24.82 -1.20 -5.88
C PRO A 179 24.15 -2.43 -5.25
N ASN A 180 23.95 -2.47 -3.93
CA ASN A 180 23.48 -3.66 -3.21
C ASN A 180 22.03 -3.53 -2.69
N ILE A 181 21.06 -3.95 -3.50
CA ILE A 181 19.64 -3.90 -3.16
C ILE A 181 19.27 -4.96 -2.12
N LYS A 182 19.85 -6.16 -2.19
CA LYS A 182 19.44 -7.28 -1.33
C LYS A 182 19.64 -7.03 0.18
N GLU A 183 20.65 -6.26 0.57
CA GLU A 183 20.87 -5.91 1.98
C GLU A 183 19.97 -4.75 2.47
N ARG A 184 19.38 -4.01 1.54
CA ARG A 184 18.54 -2.85 1.83
C ARG A 184 17.07 -3.14 1.83
N ASP A 185 16.68 -4.24 1.20
CA ASP A 185 15.31 -4.70 1.20
C ASP A 185 14.91 -5.25 2.58
N LEU A 186 15.76 -5.09 3.62
CA LEU A 186 15.50 -5.55 4.97
C LEU A 186 15.25 -4.37 5.92
N VAL A 187 14.07 -4.33 6.51
CA VAL A 187 13.73 -3.46 7.63
C VAL A 187 13.48 -4.31 8.87
N GLY A 188 14.38 -4.22 9.83
CA GLY A 188 14.31 -5.03 11.04
C GLY A 188 14.34 -6.55 10.75
N ASN A 189 15.23 -7.00 9.87
CA ASN A 189 15.34 -8.37 9.36
C ASN A 189 14.14 -8.90 8.59
N ARG A 190 13.33 -8.02 8.00
CA ARG A 190 12.21 -8.39 7.14
C ARG A 190 12.46 -7.93 5.72
N PRO A 191 12.11 -8.70 4.70
CA PRO A 191 12.11 -8.20 3.33
C PRO A 191 11.09 -7.07 3.19
N THR A 192 11.37 -6.15 2.27
CA THR A 192 10.51 -5.00 1.99
C THR A 192 9.95 -5.08 0.58
N ILE A 193 8.72 -4.64 0.43
CA ILE A 193 8.02 -4.54 -0.84
C ILE A 193 7.52 -3.12 -1.00
N GLY A 194 7.96 -2.47 -2.07
CA GLY A 194 7.54 -1.12 -2.41
C GLY A 194 8.40 -0.01 -1.80
N LEU A 195 8.27 1.15 -2.42
CA LEU A 195 9.11 2.33 -2.16
C LEU A 195 9.00 2.85 -0.73
N MET A 196 7.81 2.83 -0.13
CA MET A 196 7.60 3.32 1.23
C MET A 196 8.22 2.38 2.26
N ALA A 197 8.16 1.07 2.03
CA ALA A 197 8.80 0.09 2.91
C ALA A 197 10.33 0.16 2.81
N GLY A 198 10.89 0.08 1.60
CA GLY A 198 12.33 0.13 1.40
C GLY A 198 12.93 1.51 1.68
N GLY A 199 12.26 2.59 1.24
CA GLY A 199 12.79 3.95 1.32
C GLY A 199 12.54 4.69 2.63
N LYS A 200 11.47 4.38 3.33
CA LYS A 200 11.04 5.10 4.54
C LYS A 200 10.82 4.21 5.75
N SER A 201 11.07 2.91 5.64
CA SER A 201 10.79 1.91 6.68
C SER A 201 9.34 1.94 7.15
N SER A 202 8.41 2.32 6.25
CA SER A 202 7.00 2.51 6.53
C SER A 202 6.16 1.54 5.71
N GLY A 203 5.20 0.87 6.34
CA GLY A 203 4.34 -0.07 5.62
C GLY A 203 3.48 -0.95 6.51
N PHE A 204 2.71 -1.80 5.85
CA PHE A 204 1.85 -2.78 6.50
C PHE A 204 2.63 -4.03 6.88
N ARG A 205 2.40 -4.50 8.10
CA ARG A 205 2.88 -5.78 8.58
C ARG A 205 1.93 -6.90 8.18
N GLN A 206 2.35 -8.12 8.37
CA GLN A 206 1.57 -9.33 8.09
C GLN A 206 0.21 -9.36 8.83
N ASP A 207 0.10 -8.71 9.99
CA ASP A 207 -1.14 -8.60 10.76
C ASP A 207 -2.03 -7.40 10.35
N GLY A 208 -1.70 -6.75 9.24
CA GLY A 208 -2.41 -5.57 8.73
C GLY A 208 -2.11 -4.28 9.49
N SER A 209 -1.34 -4.33 10.59
CA SER A 209 -0.93 -3.13 11.32
C SER A 209 0.09 -2.32 10.54
N TYR A 210 0.16 -1.01 10.81
CA TYR A 210 1.08 -0.13 10.11
C TYR A 210 2.34 0.14 10.93
N GLN A 211 3.49 0.03 10.29
CA GLN A 211 4.76 0.48 10.82
C GLN A 211 5.05 1.88 10.29
N TYR A 212 5.25 2.82 11.21
CA TYR A 212 5.71 4.16 10.86
C TYR A 212 7.23 4.15 10.71
N GLY A 213 7.74 4.96 9.78
CA GLY A 213 9.17 5.10 9.57
C GLY A 213 9.87 5.87 10.68
N ASP A 214 11.18 5.81 10.67
CA ASP A 214 12.05 6.36 11.71
C ASP A 214 11.82 7.87 11.98
N GLY A 215 11.42 8.63 10.96
CA GLY A 215 11.12 10.05 11.11
C GLY A 215 9.95 10.38 12.04
N ILE A 216 9.01 9.43 12.26
CA ILE A 216 7.91 9.57 13.22
C ILE A 216 8.31 8.98 14.57
N LEU A 217 9.05 7.86 14.58
CA LEU A 217 9.49 7.20 15.81
C LEU A 217 10.60 7.97 16.51
N HIS A 218 11.42 8.66 15.75
CA HIS A 218 12.53 9.50 16.23
C HIS A 218 12.50 10.86 15.54
N PRO A 219 11.52 11.74 15.89
CA PRO A 219 11.47 13.08 15.34
C PRO A 219 12.78 13.80 15.66
N GLN A 220 13.50 14.20 14.61
CA GLN A 220 14.64 15.08 14.79
C GLN A 220 14.12 16.37 15.41
N SER A 221 14.69 16.77 16.55
CA SER A 221 14.41 18.07 17.12
C SER A 221 14.80 19.12 16.07
N THR A 222 13.83 19.77 15.46
CA THR A 222 14.07 21.03 14.77
C THR A 222 14.51 22.02 15.87
N GLU A 223 15.80 22.23 15.98
CA GLU A 223 16.30 23.40 16.71
C GLU A 223 15.70 24.63 16.00
N VAL A 224 14.83 25.33 16.72
CA VAL A 224 14.25 26.62 16.34
C VAL A 224 15.23 27.72 16.70
#